data_c564596c2cc436f00ea5f85198c6ff75
#
_entry.id   c564596c2cc436f00ea5f85198c6ff75
#
_cell.length_a   1.000
_cell.length_b   1.000
_cell.length_c   1.000
_cell.angle_alpha   90.00
_cell.angle_beta   90.00
_cell.angle_gamma   90.00
#
_symmetry.space_group_name_H-M   'P 1'
#
loop_
_entity.id
_entity.type
_entity.pdbx_description
1 polymer ?
#
loop_
_entity_poly.entity_id
_entity_poly.type
_entity_poly.pdbx_seq_one_letter_code
_entity_poly.pdbx_strand_id
1 'polypeptide(L)'
;MAYRIILYASIMKKSEKLKGKQVVALKKKKQLQYGMLAGAGVIIVAVLLLVIFNPFVAKAGDTVNIYYTGTLDDGTIFDSNVNGSPLTFIVGKGMVIPGFEEAVIGMAVNNEKTVRIPPEKAYGLYNASFIHVVNRTAFPSNLTPVVGQYYSVRSTIDSSESSVKVINVTAATITLDANHALAGQNLTFSIRLTAINPK
;
A
#
# COMPACT_ATOMS: atom_id res chain seq x y z
N MET A 1 10.58 -51.43 -76.03
CA MET A 1 11.47 -50.94 -74.95
C MET A 1 11.28 -49.43 -74.61
N ALA A 2 11.05 -48.57 -75.56
CA ALA A 2 10.91 -47.11 -75.33
C ALA A 2 9.75 -46.66 -74.41
N TYR A 3 8.62 -47.33 -74.50
CA TYR A 3 7.42 -46.94 -73.66
C TYR A 3 7.58 -47.10 -72.15
N ARG A 4 8.38 -48.07 -71.71
CA ARG A 4 8.65 -48.30 -70.25
C ARG A 4 9.58 -47.22 -69.70
N ILE A 5 10.50 -46.65 -70.44
CA ILE A 5 11.42 -45.62 -70.04
C ILE A 5 10.71 -44.29 -69.87
N ILE A 6 9.75 -43.94 -70.75
CA ILE A 6 8.96 -42.72 -70.70
C ILE A 6 8.01 -42.74 -69.49
N LEU A 7 7.37 -43.88 -69.17
CA LEU A 7 6.52 -44.03 -67.99
C LEU A 7 7.32 -43.88 -66.68
N TYR A 8 8.52 -44.47 -66.60
CA TYR A 8 9.38 -44.38 -65.43
C TYR A 8 9.85 -42.94 -65.19
N ALA A 9 10.26 -42.21 -66.22
CA ALA A 9 10.67 -40.80 -66.14
C ALA A 9 9.51 -39.89 -65.71
N SER A 10 8.28 -40.16 -66.16
CA SER A 10 7.08 -39.43 -65.76
C SER A 10 6.72 -39.64 -64.27
N ILE A 11 6.84 -40.89 -63.77
CA ILE A 11 6.59 -41.24 -62.36
C ILE A 11 7.65 -40.60 -61.47
N MET A 12 8.92 -40.64 -61.83
CA MET A 12 9.99 -40.02 -61.09
C MET A 12 9.81 -38.50 -60.99
N LYS A 13 9.50 -37.83 -62.11
CA LYS A 13 9.24 -36.37 -62.15
C LYS A 13 8.05 -35.97 -61.32
N LYS A 14 6.99 -36.83 -61.24
CA LYS A 14 5.80 -36.62 -60.38
C LYS A 14 6.12 -36.81 -58.91
N SER A 15 6.99 -37.79 -58.57
CA SER A 15 7.46 -38.05 -57.21
C SER A 15 8.31 -36.91 -56.67
N GLU A 16 9.25 -36.36 -57.47
CA GLU A 16 10.08 -35.22 -57.09
C GLU A 16 9.25 -33.95 -56.88
N LYS A 17 8.25 -33.70 -57.72
CA LYS A 17 7.31 -32.58 -57.59
C LYS A 17 6.45 -32.69 -56.33
N LEU A 18 6.07 -33.90 -55.89
CA LEU A 18 5.34 -34.18 -54.66
C LEU A 18 6.27 -33.96 -53.44
N LYS A 19 7.52 -34.46 -53.46
CA LYS A 19 8.51 -34.21 -52.40
C LYS A 19 8.79 -32.72 -52.23
N GLY A 20 8.94 -31.96 -53.30
CA GLY A 20 9.10 -30.52 -53.28
C GLY A 20 7.94 -29.79 -52.63
N LYS A 21 6.70 -30.16 -52.96
CA LYS A 21 5.51 -29.58 -52.33
C LYS A 21 5.40 -29.88 -50.82
N GLN A 22 5.77 -31.12 -50.43
CA GLN A 22 5.79 -31.50 -49.01
C GLN A 22 6.81 -30.72 -48.18
N VAL A 23 8.02 -30.51 -48.73
CA VAL A 23 9.10 -29.73 -48.11
C VAL A 23 8.68 -28.27 -47.92
N VAL A 24 8.04 -27.66 -48.95
CA VAL A 24 7.52 -26.28 -48.85
C VAL A 24 6.40 -26.16 -47.80
N ALA A 25 5.49 -27.15 -47.79
CA ALA A 25 4.40 -27.16 -46.79
C ALA A 25 4.93 -27.29 -45.34
N LEU A 26 5.94 -28.15 -45.13
CA LEU A 26 6.60 -28.30 -43.82
C LEU A 26 7.34 -27.04 -43.40
N LYS A 27 8.04 -26.36 -44.33
CA LYS A 27 8.68 -25.08 -44.05
C LYS A 27 7.67 -24.00 -43.67
N LYS A 28 6.55 -23.88 -44.41
CA LYS A 28 5.46 -22.96 -44.06
C LYS A 28 4.85 -23.26 -42.69
N LYS A 29 4.60 -24.54 -42.37
CA LYS A 29 4.06 -24.95 -41.08
C LYS A 29 5.01 -24.59 -39.93
N LYS A 30 6.33 -24.84 -40.08
CA LYS A 30 7.33 -24.43 -39.09
C LYS A 30 7.40 -22.91 -38.93
N GLN A 31 7.41 -22.16 -40.03
CA GLN A 31 7.44 -20.70 -39.98
C GLN A 31 6.21 -20.11 -39.30
N LEU A 32 5.01 -20.71 -39.51
CA LEU A 32 3.79 -20.34 -38.84
C LEU A 32 3.87 -20.65 -37.32
N GLN A 33 4.39 -21.81 -36.94
CA GLN A 33 4.60 -22.19 -35.55
C GLN A 33 5.56 -21.23 -34.81
N TYR A 34 6.68 -20.89 -35.42
CA TYR A 34 7.64 -19.92 -34.86
C TYR A 34 7.04 -18.52 -34.75
N GLY A 35 6.24 -18.09 -35.72
CA GLY A 35 5.50 -16.82 -35.65
C GLY A 35 4.47 -16.81 -34.51
N MET A 36 3.73 -17.91 -34.28
CA MET A 36 2.78 -18.03 -33.17
C MET A 36 3.49 -18.04 -31.81
N LEU A 37 4.63 -18.74 -31.68
CA LEU A 37 5.42 -18.75 -30.43
C LEU A 37 6.02 -17.38 -30.12
N ALA A 38 6.55 -16.68 -31.15
CA ALA A 38 7.07 -15.32 -30.98
C ALA A 38 5.96 -14.35 -30.58
N GLY A 39 4.78 -14.43 -31.21
CA GLY A 39 3.61 -13.63 -30.86
C GLY A 39 3.13 -13.88 -29.43
N ALA A 40 3.07 -15.15 -28.99
CA ALA A 40 2.71 -15.51 -27.62
C ALA A 40 3.74 -14.95 -26.61
N GLY A 41 5.04 -15.00 -26.93
CA GLY A 41 6.10 -14.43 -26.11
C GLY A 41 5.94 -12.91 -25.92
N VAL A 42 5.63 -12.19 -27.00
CA VAL A 42 5.39 -10.72 -26.94
C VAL A 42 4.17 -10.40 -26.08
N ILE A 43 3.07 -11.16 -26.20
CA ILE A 43 1.88 -10.97 -25.39
C ILE A 43 2.17 -11.23 -23.91
N ILE A 44 2.91 -12.28 -23.56
CA ILE A 44 3.29 -12.59 -22.18
C ILE A 44 4.13 -11.45 -21.59
N VAL A 45 5.10 -10.94 -22.33
CA VAL A 45 5.94 -9.80 -21.90
C VAL A 45 5.09 -8.55 -21.72
N ALA A 46 4.17 -8.25 -22.63
CA ALA A 46 3.27 -7.10 -22.53
C ALA A 46 2.34 -7.20 -21.29
N VAL A 47 1.79 -8.38 -21.03
CA VAL A 47 0.96 -8.64 -19.83
C VAL A 47 1.79 -8.50 -18.54
N LEU A 48 3.02 -9.04 -18.53
CA LEU A 48 3.95 -8.88 -17.40
C LEU A 48 4.29 -7.40 -17.14
N LEU A 49 4.54 -6.63 -18.18
CA LEU A 49 4.78 -5.19 -18.06
C LEU A 49 3.55 -4.45 -17.53
N LEU A 50 2.33 -4.80 -17.97
CA LEU A 50 1.09 -4.21 -17.45
C LEU A 50 0.85 -4.55 -15.96
N VAL A 51 1.26 -5.72 -15.51
CA VAL A 51 1.17 -6.11 -14.09
C VAL A 51 2.21 -5.39 -13.24
N ILE A 52 3.47 -5.28 -13.73
CA ILE A 52 4.57 -4.64 -12.99
C ILE A 52 4.44 -3.12 -12.98
N PHE A 53 4.02 -2.51 -14.10
CA PHE A 53 3.86 -1.07 -14.27
C PHE A 53 2.39 -0.64 -14.28
N ASN A 54 1.54 -1.23 -13.43
CA ASN A 54 0.13 -0.83 -13.35
C ASN A 54 0.04 0.68 -13.02
N PRO A 55 -0.29 1.57 -13.99
CA PRO A 55 -0.35 3.01 -13.76
C PRO A 55 -1.58 3.44 -12.95
N PHE A 56 -2.51 2.51 -12.70
CA PHE A 56 -3.79 2.78 -12.08
C PHE A 56 -3.84 2.50 -10.57
N VAL A 57 -2.69 2.18 -9.95
CA VAL A 57 -2.60 1.97 -8.51
C VAL A 57 -1.62 2.92 -7.86
N ALA A 58 -1.89 3.29 -6.61
CA ALA A 58 -1.06 4.20 -5.83
C ALA A 58 0.33 3.62 -5.57
N LYS A 59 1.36 4.42 -5.80
CA LYS A 59 2.78 4.08 -5.63
C LYS A 59 3.49 5.13 -4.80
N ALA A 60 4.67 4.79 -4.29
CA ALA A 60 5.54 5.76 -3.62
C ALA A 60 5.86 6.95 -4.55
N GLY A 61 5.67 8.15 -4.03
CA GLY A 61 5.82 9.41 -4.74
C GLY A 61 4.52 10.01 -5.28
N ASP A 62 3.46 9.22 -5.44
CA ASP A 62 2.17 9.74 -5.89
C ASP A 62 1.49 10.57 -4.80
N THR A 63 0.76 11.60 -5.19
CA THR A 63 -0.15 12.33 -4.30
C THR A 63 -1.53 11.68 -4.36
N VAL A 64 -2.08 11.31 -3.21
CA VAL A 64 -3.36 10.60 -3.10
C VAL A 64 -4.38 11.39 -2.30
N ASN A 65 -5.67 11.21 -2.63
CA ASN A 65 -6.80 11.75 -1.89
C ASN A 65 -7.62 10.58 -1.31
N ILE A 66 -7.88 10.64 -0.01
CA ILE A 66 -8.43 9.51 0.75
C ILE A 66 -9.54 9.97 1.69
N TYR A 67 -10.64 9.21 1.72
CA TYR A 67 -11.57 9.20 2.83
C TYR A 67 -11.30 7.99 3.71
N TYR A 68 -11.42 8.18 5.02
CA TYR A 68 -11.23 7.09 5.99
C TYR A 68 -12.11 7.25 7.23
N THR A 69 -12.29 6.13 7.91
CA THR A 69 -12.78 6.07 9.29
C THR A 69 -11.85 5.16 10.08
N GLY A 70 -11.33 5.67 11.20
CA GLY A 70 -10.49 4.95 12.15
C GLY A 70 -11.29 4.52 13.38
N THR A 71 -11.19 3.25 13.74
CA THR A 71 -11.87 2.67 14.90
C THR A 71 -10.88 1.90 15.80
N LEU A 72 -11.15 1.90 17.11
CA LEU A 72 -10.51 1.04 18.09
C LEU A 72 -11.10 -0.38 18.04
N ASP A 73 -10.47 -1.33 18.75
CA ASP A 73 -10.94 -2.72 18.82
C ASP A 73 -12.33 -2.87 19.47
N ASP A 74 -12.77 -1.88 20.28
CA ASP A 74 -14.10 -1.82 20.87
C ASP A 74 -15.16 -1.20 19.95
N GLY A 75 -14.77 -0.81 18.72
CA GLY A 75 -15.63 -0.16 17.75
C GLY A 75 -15.75 1.36 17.90
N THR A 76 -15.09 1.96 18.89
CA THR A 76 -15.09 3.42 19.07
C THR A 76 -14.41 4.10 17.89
N ILE A 77 -15.10 5.03 17.23
CA ILE A 77 -14.51 5.87 16.18
C ILE A 77 -13.65 6.94 16.86
N PHE A 78 -12.35 6.95 16.58
CA PHE A 78 -11.44 7.97 17.11
C PHE A 78 -11.14 9.08 16.10
N ASP A 79 -11.28 8.81 14.80
CA ASP A 79 -11.07 9.79 13.75
C ASP A 79 -11.80 9.41 12.46
N SER A 80 -12.28 10.41 11.69
CA SER A 80 -12.93 10.21 10.40
C SER A 80 -13.01 11.51 9.61
N ASN A 81 -12.84 11.42 8.28
CA ASN A 81 -13.01 12.56 7.38
C ASN A 81 -14.12 12.38 6.34
N VAL A 82 -14.98 11.35 6.48
CA VAL A 82 -16.00 11.01 5.46
C VAL A 82 -17.04 12.11 5.22
N ASN A 83 -17.25 12.99 6.19
CA ASN A 83 -18.17 14.14 6.09
C ASN A 83 -17.44 15.48 5.82
N GLY A 84 -16.14 15.43 5.56
CA GLY A 84 -15.29 16.61 5.37
C GLY A 84 -14.53 16.58 4.05
N SER A 85 -13.35 17.21 4.04
CA SER A 85 -12.43 17.16 2.90
C SER A 85 -11.60 15.89 2.92
N PRO A 86 -11.22 15.36 1.74
CA PRO A 86 -10.33 14.21 1.68
C PRO A 86 -8.95 14.53 2.28
N LEU A 87 -8.36 13.58 2.95
CA LEU A 87 -6.96 13.64 3.36
C LEU A 87 -6.08 13.51 2.12
N THR A 88 -5.22 14.50 1.91
CA THR A 88 -4.26 14.52 0.79
C THR A 88 -2.85 14.36 1.34
N PHE A 89 -2.10 13.38 0.83
CA PHE A 89 -0.70 13.20 1.18
C PHE A 89 0.11 12.54 0.07
N ILE A 90 1.45 12.62 0.17
CA ILE A 90 2.39 11.99 -0.77
C ILE A 90 2.84 10.66 -0.18
N VAL A 91 2.55 9.57 -0.89
CA VAL A 91 2.91 8.20 -0.48
C VAL A 91 4.44 8.05 -0.38
N GLY A 92 4.93 7.46 0.70
CA GLY A 92 6.35 7.25 0.97
C GLY A 92 7.07 8.45 1.58
N LYS A 93 6.34 9.47 2.09
CA LYS A 93 6.93 10.64 2.76
C LYS A 93 6.74 10.65 4.28
N GLY A 94 6.12 9.61 4.84
CA GLY A 94 5.89 9.53 6.29
C GLY A 94 4.95 10.60 6.82
N MET A 95 4.03 11.10 5.99
CA MET A 95 3.04 12.12 6.38
C MET A 95 1.89 11.54 7.21
N VAL A 96 1.75 10.23 7.19
CA VAL A 96 0.77 9.44 7.94
C VAL A 96 1.47 8.27 8.63
N ILE A 97 0.79 7.57 9.54
CA ILE A 97 1.37 6.40 10.22
C ILE A 97 1.77 5.31 9.22
N PRO A 98 2.89 4.59 9.46
CA PRO A 98 3.46 3.64 8.48
C PRO A 98 2.47 2.60 7.98
N GLY A 99 1.67 2.02 8.86
CA GLY A 99 0.70 0.99 8.48
C GLY A 99 -0.42 1.51 7.59
N PHE A 100 -0.81 2.79 7.74
CA PHE A 100 -1.80 3.43 6.85
C PHE A 100 -1.21 3.68 5.46
N GLU A 101 0.03 4.17 5.40
CA GLU A 101 0.75 4.41 4.16
C GLU A 101 0.96 3.10 3.37
N GLU A 102 1.41 2.02 4.05
CA GLU A 102 1.53 0.68 3.46
C GLU A 102 0.20 0.15 2.91
N ALA A 103 -0.91 0.43 3.61
CA ALA A 103 -2.23 -0.03 3.19
C ALA A 103 -2.70 0.62 1.88
N VAL A 104 -2.30 1.87 1.62
CA VAL A 104 -2.68 2.65 0.44
C VAL A 104 -1.88 2.22 -0.79
N ILE A 105 -0.63 1.78 -0.62
CA ILE A 105 0.19 1.28 -1.73
C ILE A 105 -0.54 0.11 -2.41
N GLY A 106 -0.65 0.18 -3.75
CA GLY A 106 -1.33 -0.81 -4.57
C GLY A 106 -2.86 -0.65 -4.65
N MET A 107 -3.47 0.31 -3.95
CA MET A 107 -4.90 0.62 -4.11
C MET A 107 -5.17 1.34 -5.44
N ALA A 108 -6.24 0.94 -6.13
CA ALA A 108 -6.75 1.68 -7.28
C ALA A 108 -7.78 2.75 -6.85
N VAL A 109 -8.00 3.75 -7.72
CA VAL A 109 -9.05 4.76 -7.50
C VAL A 109 -10.42 4.09 -7.35
N ASN A 110 -11.21 4.57 -6.40
CA ASN A 110 -12.50 4.06 -5.95
C ASN A 110 -12.46 2.70 -5.22
N ASN A 111 -11.27 2.14 -4.96
CA ASN A 111 -11.18 0.95 -4.12
C ASN A 111 -11.34 1.32 -2.64
N GLU A 112 -11.99 0.42 -1.93
CA GLU A 112 -12.10 0.44 -0.47
C GLU A 112 -11.28 -0.70 0.13
N LYS A 113 -10.64 -0.43 1.27
CA LYS A 113 -9.83 -1.41 2.00
C LYS A 113 -9.97 -1.18 3.50
N THR A 114 -10.22 -2.26 4.22
CA THR A 114 -10.14 -2.24 5.69
C THR A 114 -8.83 -2.88 6.12
N VAL A 115 -8.10 -2.19 7.00
CA VAL A 115 -6.81 -2.66 7.52
C VAL A 115 -6.76 -2.47 9.02
N ARG A 116 -6.27 -3.48 9.74
CA ARG A 116 -5.95 -3.40 11.17
C ARG A 116 -4.45 -3.21 11.33
N ILE A 117 -4.07 -2.10 11.94
CA ILE A 117 -2.69 -1.64 12.09
C ILE A 117 -2.27 -1.84 13.55
N PRO A 118 -1.21 -2.63 13.81
CA PRO A 118 -0.70 -2.81 15.16
C PRO A 118 0.04 -1.57 15.64
N PRO A 119 0.22 -1.41 16.97
CA PRO A 119 0.83 -0.23 17.58
C PRO A 119 2.19 0.15 16.99
N GLU A 120 3.04 -0.83 16.65
CA GLU A 120 4.38 -0.62 16.11
C GLU A 120 4.38 0.08 14.75
N LYS A 121 3.29 -0.06 13.99
CA LYS A 121 3.07 0.60 12.70
C LYS A 121 2.11 1.79 12.79
N ALA A 122 1.73 2.18 14.01
CA ALA A 122 0.83 3.29 14.31
C ALA A 122 1.55 4.33 15.20
N TYR A 123 1.10 4.47 16.43
CA TYR A 123 1.62 5.45 17.40
C TYR A 123 2.60 4.85 18.42
N GLY A 124 3.10 3.64 18.17
CA GLY A 124 4.04 2.92 19.02
C GLY A 124 3.38 2.19 20.18
N LEU A 125 4.19 1.37 20.85
CA LEU A 125 3.79 0.68 22.07
C LEU A 125 3.65 1.66 23.22
N TYR A 126 2.76 1.36 24.17
CA TYR A 126 2.71 2.08 25.43
C TYR A 126 4.02 1.89 26.21
N ASN A 127 4.63 2.99 26.66
CA ASN A 127 5.91 2.99 27.33
C ASN A 127 5.80 3.58 28.74
N ALA A 128 6.01 2.73 29.74
CA ALA A 128 5.94 3.15 31.15
C ALA A 128 7.02 4.19 31.53
N SER A 129 8.12 4.32 30.75
CA SER A 129 9.12 5.36 31.00
C SER A 129 8.62 6.78 30.69
N PHE A 130 7.49 6.92 29.99
CA PHE A 130 6.81 8.19 29.73
C PHE A 130 5.81 8.58 30.82
N ILE A 131 5.76 7.81 31.92
CA ILE A 131 5.02 8.19 33.12
C ILE A 131 5.92 9.00 34.03
N HIS A 132 5.51 10.23 34.32
CA HIS A 132 6.27 11.15 35.17
C HIS A 132 5.47 11.53 36.40
N VAL A 133 6.10 11.43 37.57
CA VAL A 133 5.54 11.93 38.83
C VAL A 133 6.20 13.28 39.12
N VAL A 134 5.39 14.32 39.16
CA VAL A 134 5.84 15.69 39.46
C VAL A 134 5.22 16.22 40.76
N ASN A 135 5.91 17.14 41.43
CA ASN A 135 5.36 17.79 42.60
C ASN A 135 4.12 18.64 42.22
N ARG A 136 3.14 18.69 43.10
CA ARG A 136 1.95 19.51 42.89
C ARG A 136 2.29 21.00 42.64
N THR A 137 3.38 21.47 43.23
CA THR A 137 3.88 22.85 43.08
C THR A 137 4.47 23.15 41.69
N ALA A 138 4.77 22.12 40.87
CA ALA A 138 5.17 22.30 39.50
C ALA A 138 4.01 22.68 38.55
N PHE A 139 2.78 22.46 39.01
CA PHE A 139 1.58 22.91 38.32
C PHE A 139 1.21 24.35 38.75
N PRO A 140 0.77 25.18 37.81
CA PRO A 140 0.31 26.52 38.12
C PRO A 140 -0.79 26.50 39.22
N SER A 141 -0.70 27.41 40.20
CA SER A 141 -1.60 27.45 41.34
C SER A 141 -3.06 27.74 40.95
N ASN A 142 -3.28 28.40 39.83
CA ASN A 142 -4.58 28.69 39.23
C ASN A 142 -5.18 27.53 38.42
N LEU A 143 -4.46 26.41 38.25
CA LEU A 143 -4.92 25.22 37.55
C LEU A 143 -5.16 24.09 38.54
N THR A 144 -6.35 23.49 38.50
CA THR A 144 -6.68 22.27 39.24
C THR A 144 -6.55 21.09 38.30
N PRO A 145 -5.51 20.21 38.46
CA PRO A 145 -5.36 19.02 37.61
C PRO A 145 -6.49 18.04 37.88
N VAL A 146 -7.11 17.57 36.82
CA VAL A 146 -8.21 16.60 36.86
C VAL A 146 -7.75 15.30 36.19
N VAL A 147 -7.93 14.17 36.86
CA VAL A 147 -7.63 12.85 36.33
C VAL A 147 -8.41 12.62 35.01
N GLY A 148 -7.71 12.15 33.99
CA GLY A 148 -8.24 11.93 32.63
C GLY A 148 -8.10 13.11 31.68
N GLN A 149 -7.86 14.32 32.17
CA GLN A 149 -7.68 15.52 31.32
C GLN A 149 -6.25 15.59 30.71
N TYR A 150 -6.15 16.19 29.52
CA TYR A 150 -4.91 16.50 28.85
C TYR A 150 -4.50 17.95 29.12
N TYR A 151 -3.20 18.16 29.32
CA TYR A 151 -2.59 19.47 29.49
C TYR A 151 -1.41 19.61 28.53
N SER A 152 -1.26 20.79 27.95
CA SER A 152 -0.06 21.14 27.21
C SER A 152 1.05 21.51 28.18
N VAL A 153 2.20 20.83 28.09
CA VAL A 153 3.37 21.11 28.88
C VAL A 153 4.51 21.52 27.94
N ARG A 154 5.30 22.51 28.36
CA ARG A 154 6.48 22.95 27.63
C ARG A 154 7.73 22.44 28.34
N SER A 155 8.58 21.77 27.59
CA SER A 155 9.92 21.37 28.05
C SER A 155 10.76 22.60 28.35
N THR A 156 11.41 22.60 29.52
CA THR A 156 12.35 23.67 29.91
C THR A 156 13.71 23.51 29.25
N ILE A 157 13.97 22.35 28.60
CA ILE A 157 15.30 22.04 28.01
C ILE A 157 15.31 22.49 26.54
N ASP A 158 14.30 22.19 25.74
CA ASP A 158 14.26 22.41 24.30
C ASP A 158 13.06 23.26 23.84
N SER A 159 12.27 23.76 24.78
CA SER A 159 11.05 24.53 24.53
C SER A 159 9.98 23.78 23.70
N SER A 160 10.10 22.47 23.53
CA SER A 160 9.09 21.66 22.85
C SER A 160 7.81 21.63 23.66
N GLU A 161 6.68 21.64 22.96
CA GLU A 161 5.35 21.45 23.58
C GLU A 161 4.91 20.01 23.42
N SER A 162 4.43 19.42 24.49
CA SER A 162 3.91 18.05 24.52
C SER A 162 2.57 18.03 25.25
N SER A 163 1.67 17.17 24.80
CA SER A 163 0.40 16.91 25.49
C SER A 163 0.60 15.76 26.47
N VAL A 164 0.23 15.98 27.73
CA VAL A 164 0.30 14.95 28.78
C VAL A 164 -1.08 14.73 29.40
N LYS A 165 -1.40 13.49 29.70
CA LYS A 165 -2.63 13.11 30.39
C LYS A 165 -2.38 13.01 31.89
N VAL A 166 -3.22 13.62 32.71
CA VAL A 166 -3.18 13.39 34.14
C VAL A 166 -3.81 12.03 34.47
N ILE A 167 -3.07 11.12 35.05
CA ILE A 167 -3.53 9.77 35.38
C ILE A 167 -3.72 9.55 36.89
N ASN A 168 -3.07 10.38 37.74
CA ASN A 168 -3.30 10.37 39.20
C ASN A 168 -3.01 11.74 39.81
N VAL A 169 -3.73 12.10 40.86
CA VAL A 169 -3.54 13.33 41.63
C VAL A 169 -3.57 13.01 43.10
N THR A 170 -2.56 13.44 43.86
CA THR A 170 -2.51 13.40 45.33
C THR A 170 -2.37 14.81 45.90
N ALA A 171 -2.35 14.95 47.22
CA ALA A 171 -2.06 16.24 47.85
C ALA A 171 -0.70 16.80 47.52
N ALA A 172 0.32 15.93 47.31
CA ALA A 172 1.70 16.31 47.11
C ALA A 172 2.19 16.15 45.64
N THR A 173 1.61 15.24 44.86
CA THR A 173 2.12 14.87 43.55
C THR A 173 1.02 14.74 42.50
N ILE A 174 1.41 14.88 41.24
CA ILE A 174 0.59 14.60 40.04
C ILE A 174 1.36 13.60 39.21
N THR A 175 0.68 12.54 38.74
CA THR A 175 1.24 11.58 37.78
C THR A 175 0.74 11.92 36.38
N LEU A 176 1.69 12.13 35.47
CA LEU A 176 1.47 12.52 34.08
C LEU A 176 1.87 11.37 33.17
N ASP A 177 1.05 11.10 32.16
CA ASP A 177 1.35 10.16 31.08
C ASP A 177 1.61 10.96 29.80
N ALA A 178 2.83 10.87 29.28
CA ALA A 178 3.25 11.52 28.04
C ALA A 178 3.22 10.59 26.84
N ASN A 179 2.64 9.38 26.94
CA ASN A 179 2.37 8.53 25.80
C ASN A 179 1.35 9.20 24.88
N HIS A 180 1.45 8.89 23.57
CA HIS A 180 0.38 9.26 22.65
C HIS A 180 -0.95 8.60 23.10
N ALA A 181 -2.07 9.30 22.95
CA ALA A 181 -3.39 8.80 23.38
C ALA A 181 -3.77 7.43 22.79
N LEU A 182 -3.26 7.12 21.61
CA LEU A 182 -3.46 5.84 20.90
C LEU A 182 -2.27 4.89 20.99
N ALA A 183 -1.26 5.19 21.83
CA ALA A 183 -0.13 4.27 22.02
C ALA A 183 -0.60 2.94 22.61
N GLY A 184 -0.07 1.83 22.13
CA GLY A 184 -0.45 0.47 22.53
C GLY A 184 -1.79 -0.01 21.98
N GLN A 185 -2.51 0.81 21.20
CA GLN A 185 -3.79 0.44 20.61
C GLN A 185 -3.61 -0.12 19.17
N ASN A 186 -4.37 -1.17 18.85
CA ASN A 186 -4.58 -1.54 17.47
C ASN A 186 -5.61 -0.61 16.85
N LEU A 187 -5.33 -0.16 15.63
CA LEU A 187 -6.19 0.76 14.92
C LEU A 187 -6.75 0.10 13.67
N THR A 188 -8.06 0.12 13.50
CA THR A 188 -8.69 -0.38 12.29
C THR A 188 -9.15 0.80 11.43
N PHE A 189 -8.65 0.87 10.19
CA PHE A 189 -9.06 1.90 9.25
C PHE A 189 -9.84 1.30 8.09
N SER A 190 -11.00 1.88 7.80
CA SER A 190 -11.68 1.72 6.52
C SER A 190 -11.26 2.86 5.62
N ILE A 191 -10.60 2.57 4.52
CA ILE A 191 -9.92 3.53 3.63
C ILE A 191 -10.57 3.47 2.26
N ARG A 192 -10.95 4.63 1.68
CA ARG A 192 -11.39 4.76 0.29
C ARG A 192 -10.50 5.74 -0.45
N LEU A 193 -9.82 5.24 -1.49
CA LEU A 193 -8.97 6.05 -2.36
C LEU A 193 -9.81 6.71 -3.46
N THR A 194 -9.81 8.04 -3.56
CA THR A 194 -10.65 8.78 -4.52
C THR A 194 -9.88 9.39 -5.68
N ALA A 195 -8.59 9.68 -5.50
CA ALA A 195 -7.76 10.18 -6.58
C ALA A 195 -6.30 9.78 -6.39
N ILE A 196 -5.61 9.61 -7.51
CA ILE A 196 -4.15 9.45 -7.61
C ILE A 196 -3.66 10.51 -8.58
N ASN A 197 -2.72 11.36 -8.13
CA ASN A 197 -1.98 12.30 -8.97
C ASN A 197 -0.53 11.78 -9.03
N PRO A 198 -0.12 11.14 -10.13
CA PRO A 198 1.23 10.62 -10.30
C PRO A 198 2.28 11.73 -10.20
N LYS A 199 3.47 11.37 -9.70
CA LYS A 199 4.61 12.28 -9.63
C LYS A 199 5.12 12.63 -11.02
#